data_792001f9b76beb88b473ac64881b2c4f
#
_entry.id   792001f9b76beb88b473ac64881b2c4f
#
_cell.length_a   1.000
_cell.length_b   1.000
_cell.length_c   1.000
_cell.angle_alpha   90.00
_cell.angle_beta   90.00
_cell.angle_gamma   90.00
#
_symmetry.space_group_name_H-M   'P 1'
#
loop_
_entity.id
_entity.type
_entity.pdbx_description
1 polymer ?
#
loop_
_entity_poly.entity_id
_entity_poly.type
_entity_poly.pdbx_seq_one_letter_code
_entity_poly.pdbx_strand_id
1 'polypeptide(L)'
;MHLLAAQPGGIADGSEAIDLGQSPGDIVFASAADTELACLARAHASLGAGAPSLRLANLMNLGHNLSVDNWLDATVSGARLVIVRALGGESYWPYGVERLSQLCSDKNIGLALLPGDDKPDIELARGATLPAEACERLWRYCIHGGLENATECLRYCADLIGNASTWREPAPLARAGLYRPGASQVDLDEFAAAQRREERPLALLLFYRALVQAADTAPIDDLILA
;
A
#
# COMPACT_ATOMS: atom_id res chain seq x y z
N MET A 1 -0.72 6.19 -11.40
CA MET A 1 0.10 7.42 -11.22
C MET A 1 0.10 7.69 -9.72
N HIS A 2 1.26 7.59 -9.07
CA HIS A 2 1.37 7.88 -7.64
C HIS A 2 1.77 9.35 -7.49
N LEU A 3 1.05 10.08 -6.66
CA LEU A 3 1.43 11.43 -6.29
C LEU A 3 2.53 11.34 -5.23
N LEU A 4 3.69 11.89 -5.53
CA LEU A 4 4.75 12.08 -4.54
C LEU A 4 4.49 13.40 -3.82
N ALA A 5 4.48 13.39 -2.49
CA ALA A 5 4.41 14.61 -1.72
C ALA A 5 5.74 15.37 -1.86
N ALA A 6 5.71 16.55 -2.47
CA ALA A 6 6.86 17.44 -2.52
C ALA A 6 7.02 18.11 -1.16
N GLN A 7 8.16 17.91 -0.49
CA GLN A 7 8.50 18.69 0.70
C GLN A 7 8.94 20.11 0.29
N PRO A 8 8.40 21.15 0.93
CA PRO A 8 8.87 22.52 0.67
C PRO A 8 10.33 22.67 1.05
N GLY A 9 11.21 22.97 0.09
CA GLY A 9 12.58 23.43 0.35
C GLY A 9 13.71 22.41 0.21
N GLY A 10 13.46 21.17 -0.21
CA GLY A 10 14.51 20.17 -0.44
C GLY A 10 14.23 19.27 -1.62
N ILE A 11 15.18 19.12 -2.52
CA ILE A 11 15.24 17.98 -3.41
C ILE A 11 15.92 16.89 -2.59
N ALA A 12 15.16 15.88 -2.14
CA ALA A 12 15.76 14.68 -1.54
C ALA A 12 16.46 13.90 -2.68
N ASP A 13 17.74 14.20 -2.88
CA ASP A 13 18.58 13.55 -3.90
C ASP A 13 19.22 12.24 -3.39
N GLY A 14 18.87 11.82 -2.16
CA GLY A 14 19.44 10.64 -1.51
C GLY A 14 20.88 10.82 -1.02
N SER A 15 21.42 12.04 -1.07
CA SER A 15 22.80 12.33 -0.65
C SER A 15 22.97 12.40 0.88
N GLU A 16 21.89 12.66 1.61
CA GLU A 16 21.91 12.75 3.07
C GLU A 16 21.23 11.52 3.70
N ALA A 17 21.86 11.00 4.76
CA ALA A 17 21.27 9.92 5.53
C ALA A 17 20.11 10.44 6.38
N ILE A 18 18.95 9.78 6.27
CA ILE A 18 17.75 10.09 7.05
C ILE A 18 17.55 8.98 8.08
N ASP A 19 17.39 9.33 9.35
CA ASP A 19 16.89 8.43 10.38
C ASP A 19 15.36 8.60 10.46
N LEU A 20 14.63 7.51 10.23
CA LEU A 20 13.16 7.51 10.33
C LEU A 20 12.65 7.60 11.76
N GLY A 21 13.50 7.40 12.77
CA GLY A 21 13.17 7.47 14.20
C GLY A 21 12.08 6.49 14.63
N GLN A 22 11.89 5.40 13.91
CA GLN A 22 10.82 4.43 14.17
C GLN A 22 11.28 3.32 15.12
N SER A 23 10.45 3.04 16.13
CA SER A 23 10.62 1.84 16.97
C SER A 23 10.17 0.58 16.23
N PRO A 24 10.57 -0.63 16.66
CA PRO A 24 10.08 -1.89 16.07
C PRO A 24 8.55 -1.99 16.03
N GLY A 25 8.05 -2.75 15.08
CA GLY A 25 6.63 -3.08 14.95
C GLY A 25 6.46 -4.50 14.41
N ASP A 26 5.28 -5.11 14.62
CA ASP A 26 5.01 -6.48 14.14
C ASP A 26 5.04 -6.58 12.63
N ILE A 27 4.47 -5.58 11.95
CA ILE A 27 4.37 -5.47 10.50
C ILE A 27 5.06 -4.18 10.06
N VAL A 28 5.96 -4.30 9.07
CA VAL A 28 6.62 -3.16 8.42
C VAL A 28 6.20 -3.15 6.96
N PHE A 29 5.69 -2.02 6.47
CA PHE A 29 5.34 -1.85 5.06
C PHE A 29 6.09 -0.65 4.47
N ALA A 30 6.86 -0.89 3.42
CA ALA A 30 7.61 0.14 2.73
C ALA A 30 7.14 0.28 1.28
N SER A 31 6.91 1.51 0.84
CA SER A 31 6.48 1.86 -0.53
C SER A 31 7.00 3.25 -0.90
N ALA A 32 7.20 3.50 -2.19
CA ALA A 32 7.48 4.85 -2.68
C ALA A 32 6.21 5.72 -2.85
N ALA A 33 5.02 5.15 -2.64
CA ALA A 33 3.74 5.82 -2.85
C ALA A 33 3.13 6.32 -1.53
N ASP A 34 3.24 7.62 -1.24
CA ASP A 34 2.65 8.24 -0.04
C ASP A 34 1.15 7.96 0.09
N THR A 35 0.43 7.96 -1.02
CA THR A 35 -1.02 7.70 -1.05
C THR A 35 -1.36 6.27 -0.62
N GLU A 36 -0.51 5.29 -0.96
CA GLU A 36 -0.66 3.91 -0.50
C GLU A 36 -0.39 3.79 1.00
N LEU A 37 0.70 4.42 1.48
CA LEU A 37 1.03 4.47 2.90
C LEU A 37 -0.08 5.15 3.71
N ALA A 38 -0.63 6.26 3.23
CA ALA A 38 -1.76 6.95 3.86
C ALA A 38 -3.03 6.08 3.91
N CYS A 39 -3.32 5.32 2.84
CA CYS A 39 -4.44 4.39 2.80
C CYS A 39 -4.27 3.26 3.85
N LEU A 40 -3.07 2.68 3.94
CA LEU A 40 -2.74 1.66 4.94
C LEU A 40 -2.81 2.20 6.37
N ALA A 41 -2.36 3.44 6.62
CA ALA A 41 -2.48 4.07 7.93
C ALA A 41 -3.95 4.21 8.37
N ARG A 42 -4.81 4.66 7.45
CA ARG A 42 -6.27 4.77 7.71
C ARG A 42 -6.91 3.39 7.94
N ALA A 43 -6.54 2.41 7.12
CA ALA A 43 -7.00 1.03 7.28
C ALA A 43 -6.61 0.47 8.65
N HIS A 44 -5.35 0.66 9.06
CA HIS A 44 -4.86 0.21 10.37
C HIS A 44 -5.61 0.87 11.54
N ALA A 45 -5.83 2.19 11.45
CA ALA A 45 -6.59 2.92 12.47
C ALA A 45 -8.02 2.37 12.64
N SER A 46 -8.64 1.88 11.55
CA SER A 46 -9.98 1.29 11.59
C SER A 46 -10.06 -0.10 12.23
N LEU A 47 -8.94 -0.82 12.32
CA LEU A 47 -8.87 -2.17 12.92
C LEU A 47 -8.92 -2.17 14.45
N GLY A 48 -8.65 -1.03 15.07
CA GLY A 48 -8.69 -0.87 16.52
C GLY A 48 -7.48 -1.43 17.28
N ALA A 49 -7.54 -1.38 18.61
CA ALA A 49 -6.42 -1.64 19.51
C ALA A 49 -5.90 -3.09 19.52
N GLY A 50 -6.64 -4.05 18.94
CA GLY A 50 -6.22 -5.45 18.85
C GLY A 50 -5.39 -5.78 17.61
N ALA A 51 -5.23 -4.83 16.70
CA ALA A 51 -4.43 -5.04 15.48
C ALA A 51 -2.93 -5.09 15.81
N PRO A 52 -2.14 -5.90 15.07
CA PRO A 52 -0.69 -5.88 15.15
C PRO A 52 -0.14 -4.47 14.89
N SER A 53 0.96 -4.13 15.55
CA SER A 53 1.59 -2.83 15.35
C SER A 53 2.13 -2.71 13.92
N LEU A 54 1.87 -1.57 13.27
CA LEU A 54 2.28 -1.28 11.90
C LEU A 54 3.33 -0.17 11.87
N ARG A 55 4.36 -0.34 11.06
CA ARG A 55 5.32 0.71 10.69
C ARG A 55 5.27 0.91 9.18
N LEU A 56 5.18 2.17 8.78
CA LEU A 56 5.10 2.58 7.38
C LEU A 56 6.35 3.38 7.04
N ALA A 57 7.03 3.02 5.96
CA ALA A 57 8.23 3.71 5.50
C ALA A 57 8.10 4.13 4.04
N ASN A 58 8.45 5.38 3.73
CA ASN A 58 8.59 5.81 2.35
C ASN A 58 10.00 5.46 1.86
N LEU A 59 10.09 4.64 0.79
CA LEU A 59 11.36 4.21 0.19
C LEU A 59 12.22 5.38 -0.30
N MET A 60 11.62 6.53 -0.62
CA MET A 60 12.36 7.73 -1.00
C MET A 60 13.26 8.24 0.14
N ASN A 61 12.89 8.01 1.39
CA ASN A 61 13.70 8.35 2.57
C ASN A 61 14.79 7.30 2.86
N LEU A 62 14.78 6.18 2.17
CA LEU A 62 15.74 5.07 2.31
C LEU A 62 16.68 4.97 1.10
N GLY A 63 16.91 6.07 0.39
CA GLY A 63 17.83 6.13 -0.76
C GLY A 63 19.31 6.03 -0.36
N HIS A 64 19.67 6.51 0.83
CA HIS A 64 21.04 6.44 1.34
C HIS A 64 21.29 5.13 2.11
N ASN A 65 22.42 4.45 1.87
CA ASN A 65 22.72 3.14 2.48
C ASN A 65 22.67 3.17 4.01
N LEU A 66 23.19 4.25 4.64
CA LEU A 66 23.14 4.40 6.10
C LEU A 66 21.69 4.55 6.62
N SER A 67 20.79 5.17 5.85
CA SER A 67 19.36 5.24 6.21
C SER A 67 18.75 3.84 6.23
N VAL A 68 19.12 3.01 5.25
CA VAL A 68 18.69 1.59 5.20
C VAL A 68 19.21 0.84 6.41
N ASP A 69 20.51 0.91 6.71
CA ASP A 69 21.10 0.19 7.84
C ASP A 69 20.49 0.61 9.18
N ASN A 70 20.33 1.92 9.42
CA ASN A 70 19.68 2.43 10.62
C ASN A 70 18.23 1.94 10.76
N TRP A 71 17.48 1.96 9.66
CA TRP A 71 16.08 1.48 9.63
C TRP A 71 15.98 -0.03 9.86
N LEU A 72 16.88 -0.80 9.26
CA LEU A 72 16.96 -2.25 9.48
C LEU A 72 17.22 -2.57 10.95
N ASP A 73 18.20 -1.90 11.56
CA ASP A 73 18.59 -2.13 12.96
C ASP A 73 17.51 -1.67 13.94
N ALA A 74 16.97 -0.46 13.74
CA ALA A 74 16.03 0.14 14.69
C ALA A 74 14.60 -0.40 14.54
N THR A 75 14.15 -0.72 13.32
CA THR A 75 12.73 -1.00 13.03
C THR A 75 12.48 -2.42 12.56
N VAL A 76 13.19 -2.84 11.50
CA VAL A 76 12.92 -4.12 10.82
C VAL A 76 13.37 -5.30 11.64
N SER A 77 14.49 -5.19 12.35
CA SER A 77 15.11 -6.29 13.11
C SER A 77 14.20 -6.91 14.17
N GLY A 78 13.18 -6.20 14.62
CA GLY A 78 12.17 -6.66 15.57
C GLY A 78 10.81 -6.98 14.94
N ALA A 79 10.70 -6.91 13.61
CA ALA A 79 9.46 -7.22 12.91
C ALA A 79 9.22 -8.73 12.78
N ARG A 80 7.98 -9.11 12.51
CA ARG A 80 7.56 -10.47 12.16
C ARG A 80 7.27 -10.62 10.68
N LEU A 81 6.86 -9.53 10.04
CA LEU A 81 6.53 -9.46 8.62
C LEU A 81 6.98 -8.13 8.04
N VAL A 82 7.66 -8.20 6.91
CA VAL A 82 8.08 -7.03 6.13
C VAL A 82 7.51 -7.13 4.72
N ILE A 83 6.91 -6.06 4.23
CA ILE A 83 6.39 -5.96 2.88
C ILE A 83 7.03 -4.75 2.23
N VAL A 84 7.65 -4.94 1.07
CA VAL A 84 8.24 -3.87 0.28
C VAL A 84 7.61 -3.85 -1.09
N ARG A 85 7.11 -2.68 -1.48
CA ARG A 85 6.61 -2.41 -2.82
C ARG A 85 7.60 -1.55 -3.59
N ALA A 86 8.44 -2.21 -4.41
CA ALA A 86 9.49 -1.55 -5.18
C ALA A 86 8.99 -1.17 -6.58
N LEU A 87 8.77 0.13 -6.81
CA LEU A 87 8.50 0.65 -8.16
C LEU A 87 9.81 0.63 -8.97
N GLY A 88 9.81 -0.07 -10.11
CA GLY A 88 11.01 -0.25 -10.93
C GLY A 88 11.86 -1.47 -10.57
N GLY A 89 11.35 -2.35 -9.70
CA GLY A 89 11.97 -3.61 -9.35
C GLY A 89 13.23 -3.48 -8.48
N GLU A 90 14.04 -4.55 -8.46
CA GLU A 90 15.27 -4.61 -7.66
C GLU A 90 16.26 -3.49 -8.01
N SER A 91 16.38 -3.13 -9.29
CA SER A 91 17.32 -2.11 -9.76
C SER A 91 17.04 -0.70 -9.23
N TYR A 92 15.83 -0.45 -8.75
CA TYR A 92 15.48 0.84 -8.14
C TYR A 92 16.05 1.01 -6.72
N TRP A 93 16.17 -0.08 -5.95
CA TRP A 93 16.62 -0.04 -4.57
C TRP A 93 17.48 -1.27 -4.21
N PRO A 94 18.58 -1.53 -4.95
CA PRO A 94 19.33 -2.79 -4.87
C PRO A 94 19.91 -3.06 -3.50
N TYR A 95 20.52 -2.03 -2.87
CA TYR A 95 21.11 -2.17 -1.54
C TYR A 95 20.08 -2.57 -0.48
N GLY A 96 18.91 -1.94 -0.51
CA GLY A 96 17.84 -2.25 0.44
C GLY A 96 17.27 -3.65 0.24
N VAL A 97 17.06 -4.09 -1.01
CA VAL A 97 16.59 -5.44 -1.32
C VAL A 97 17.58 -6.49 -0.81
N GLU A 98 18.87 -6.34 -1.11
CA GLU A 98 19.94 -7.25 -0.66
C GLU A 98 19.97 -7.35 0.88
N ARG A 99 20.05 -6.21 1.57
CA ARG A 99 20.15 -6.14 3.01
C ARG A 99 18.92 -6.69 3.72
N LEU A 100 17.71 -6.39 3.22
CA LEU A 100 16.46 -6.94 3.74
C LEU A 100 16.38 -8.44 3.57
N SER A 101 16.69 -8.97 2.38
CA SER A 101 16.64 -10.41 2.10
C SER A 101 17.56 -11.16 3.03
N GLN A 102 18.78 -10.67 3.26
CA GLN A 102 19.73 -11.26 4.18
C GLN A 102 19.21 -11.22 5.63
N LEU A 103 18.82 -10.03 6.13
CA LEU A 103 18.35 -9.86 7.51
C LEU A 103 17.11 -10.72 7.79
N CYS A 104 16.14 -10.71 6.88
CA CYS A 104 14.90 -11.46 7.06
C CYS A 104 15.13 -12.97 7.03
N SER A 105 16.05 -13.45 6.17
CA SER A 105 16.48 -14.85 6.16
C SER A 105 17.16 -15.25 7.47
N ASP A 106 18.13 -14.46 7.94
CA ASP A 106 18.90 -14.75 9.14
C ASP A 106 18.03 -14.75 10.42
N LYS A 107 17.02 -13.88 10.47
CA LYS A 107 16.13 -13.72 11.63
C LYS A 107 14.80 -14.45 11.51
N ASN A 108 14.57 -15.20 10.42
CA ASN A 108 13.30 -15.87 10.14
C ASN A 108 12.09 -14.92 10.16
N ILE A 109 12.28 -13.72 9.58
CA ILE A 109 11.23 -12.72 9.37
C ILE A 109 10.56 -12.98 8.04
N GLY A 110 9.22 -12.95 7.99
CA GLY A 110 8.48 -13.04 6.73
C GLY A 110 8.77 -11.81 5.86
N LEU A 111 9.26 -12.02 4.62
CA LEU A 111 9.53 -10.95 3.67
C LEU A 111 8.76 -11.16 2.37
N ALA A 112 7.96 -10.17 1.98
CA ALA A 112 7.35 -10.04 0.66
C ALA A 112 8.03 -8.90 -0.10
N LEU A 113 8.61 -9.19 -1.26
CA LEU A 113 9.11 -8.22 -2.21
C LEU A 113 8.15 -8.16 -3.40
N LEU A 114 7.46 -7.05 -3.56
CA LEU A 114 6.33 -6.91 -4.48
C LEU A 114 6.62 -5.82 -5.53
N PRO A 115 6.24 -6.05 -6.80
CA PRO A 115 6.29 -5.01 -7.81
C PRO A 115 5.45 -3.78 -7.43
N GLY A 116 5.93 -2.59 -7.74
CA GLY A 116 5.21 -1.34 -7.50
C GLY A 116 4.11 -1.05 -8.53
N ASP A 117 4.05 -1.80 -9.62
CA ASP A 117 3.06 -1.71 -10.70
C ASP A 117 2.19 -2.98 -10.80
N ASP A 118 1.49 -3.16 -11.91
CA ASP A 118 0.61 -4.30 -12.20
C ASP A 118 1.29 -5.38 -13.06
N LYS A 119 2.64 -5.38 -13.14
CA LYS A 119 3.42 -6.39 -13.87
C LYS A 119 4.22 -7.25 -12.91
N PRO A 120 4.20 -8.58 -13.08
CA PRO A 120 5.02 -9.48 -12.27
C PRO A 120 6.52 -9.19 -12.46
N ASP A 121 7.27 -9.27 -11.37
CA ASP A 121 8.75 -9.17 -11.37
C ASP A 121 9.33 -10.42 -10.70
N ILE A 122 9.85 -11.33 -11.53
CA ILE A 122 10.38 -12.62 -11.07
C ILE A 122 11.71 -12.45 -10.34
N GLU A 123 12.54 -11.50 -10.76
CA GLU A 123 13.85 -11.26 -10.14
C GLU A 123 13.65 -10.71 -8.72
N LEU A 124 12.80 -9.70 -8.58
CA LEU A 124 12.44 -9.14 -7.27
C LEU A 124 11.87 -10.21 -6.32
N ALA A 125 11.01 -11.10 -6.83
CA ALA A 125 10.38 -12.15 -6.04
C ALA A 125 11.36 -13.17 -5.45
N ARG A 126 12.57 -13.34 -6.03
CA ARG A 126 13.58 -14.29 -5.54
C ARG A 126 14.13 -13.95 -4.16
N GLY A 127 14.13 -12.68 -3.79
CA GLY A 127 14.58 -12.22 -2.47
C GLY A 127 13.54 -12.41 -1.36
N ALA A 128 12.31 -12.80 -1.68
CA ALA A 128 11.23 -12.99 -0.70
C ALA A 128 11.44 -14.27 0.13
N THR A 129 11.05 -14.22 1.42
CA THR A 129 11.05 -15.42 2.30
C THR A 129 9.65 -16.03 2.45
N LEU A 130 8.59 -15.27 2.10
CA LEU A 130 7.22 -15.79 2.09
C LEU A 130 6.97 -16.69 0.87
N PRO A 131 6.00 -17.63 0.98
CA PRO A 131 5.53 -18.41 -0.16
C PRO A 131 5.02 -17.50 -1.30
N ALA A 132 5.24 -17.93 -2.56
CA ALA A 132 4.84 -17.17 -3.74
C ALA A 132 3.34 -16.84 -3.76
N GLU A 133 2.48 -17.74 -3.29
CA GLU A 133 1.04 -17.50 -3.17
C GLU A 133 0.71 -16.36 -2.20
N ALA A 134 1.43 -16.27 -1.07
CA ALA A 134 1.24 -15.19 -0.11
C ALA A 134 1.69 -13.84 -0.70
N CYS A 135 2.83 -13.81 -1.39
CA CYS A 135 3.31 -12.62 -2.09
C CYS A 135 2.32 -12.17 -3.17
N GLU A 136 1.80 -13.09 -3.98
CA GLU A 136 0.81 -12.81 -5.02
C GLU A 136 -0.47 -12.20 -4.43
N ARG A 137 -0.98 -12.76 -3.32
CA ARG A 137 -2.18 -12.23 -2.64
C ARG A 137 -1.94 -10.82 -2.10
N LEU A 138 -0.81 -10.58 -1.43
CA LEU A 138 -0.42 -9.25 -0.94
C LEU A 138 -0.32 -8.25 -2.09
N TRP A 139 0.32 -8.64 -3.19
CA TRP A 139 0.42 -7.79 -4.38
C TRP A 139 -0.94 -7.45 -4.99
N ARG A 140 -1.86 -8.41 -5.07
CA ARG A 140 -3.22 -8.17 -5.57
C ARG A 140 -4.00 -7.17 -4.71
N TYR A 141 -3.89 -7.21 -3.38
CA TYR A 141 -4.47 -6.16 -2.54
C TYR A 141 -3.93 -4.77 -2.91
N CYS A 142 -2.62 -4.66 -3.14
CA CYS A 142 -1.97 -3.39 -3.48
C CYS A 142 -2.39 -2.88 -4.87
N ILE A 143 -2.42 -3.72 -5.90
CA ILE A 143 -2.78 -3.27 -7.27
C ILE A 143 -4.26 -2.88 -7.40
N HIS A 144 -5.14 -3.49 -6.62
CA HIS A 144 -6.55 -3.09 -6.58
C HIS A 144 -6.73 -1.84 -5.71
N GLY A 145 -6.06 -1.78 -4.56
CA GLY A 145 -6.08 -0.63 -3.67
C GLY A 145 -7.46 -0.37 -3.04
N GLY A 146 -7.62 0.81 -2.48
CA GLY A 146 -8.82 1.22 -1.75
C GLY A 146 -8.81 0.76 -0.30
N LEU A 147 -9.64 1.43 0.53
CA LEU A 147 -9.63 1.22 1.98
C LEU A 147 -10.02 -0.21 2.37
N GLU A 148 -10.94 -0.82 1.62
CA GLU A 148 -11.39 -2.19 1.88
C GLU A 148 -10.24 -3.18 1.64
N ASN A 149 -9.58 -3.13 0.46
CA ASN A 149 -8.44 -3.98 0.17
C ASN A 149 -7.26 -3.75 1.13
N ALA A 150 -6.99 -2.51 1.52
CA ALA A 150 -5.96 -2.20 2.51
C ALA A 150 -6.29 -2.80 3.89
N THR A 151 -7.56 -2.76 4.31
CA THR A 151 -8.02 -3.36 5.56
C THR A 151 -7.88 -4.89 5.54
N GLU A 152 -8.32 -5.53 4.45
CA GLU A 152 -8.21 -6.99 4.30
C GLU A 152 -6.75 -7.44 4.14
N CYS A 153 -5.90 -6.64 3.48
CA CYS A 153 -4.46 -6.85 3.41
C CYS A 153 -3.84 -6.90 4.83
N LEU A 154 -4.17 -5.93 5.69
CA LEU A 154 -3.65 -5.91 7.06
C LEU A 154 -4.19 -7.06 7.92
N ARG A 155 -5.43 -7.49 7.72
CA ARG A 155 -5.97 -8.70 8.34
C ARG A 155 -5.24 -9.95 7.87
N TYR A 156 -4.96 -10.06 6.58
CA TYR A 156 -4.16 -11.15 6.04
C TYR A 156 -2.73 -11.12 6.59
N CYS A 157 -2.10 -9.95 6.71
CA CYS A 157 -0.81 -9.81 7.36
C CYS A 157 -0.84 -10.31 8.83
N ALA A 158 -1.92 -10.00 9.56
CA ALA A 158 -2.09 -10.49 10.93
C ALA A 158 -2.16 -12.03 10.98
N ASP A 159 -2.88 -12.66 10.05
CA ASP A 159 -2.96 -14.12 9.91
C ASP A 159 -1.59 -14.73 9.59
N LEU A 160 -0.85 -14.16 8.64
CA LEU A 160 0.50 -14.60 8.27
C LEU A 160 1.48 -14.62 9.45
N ILE A 161 1.33 -13.71 10.41
CA ILE A 161 2.14 -13.68 11.62
C ILE A 161 1.55 -14.48 12.78
N GLY A 162 0.52 -15.30 12.54
CA GLY A 162 -0.08 -16.19 13.53
C GLY A 162 -1.07 -15.52 14.49
N ASN A 163 -1.51 -14.29 14.21
CA ASN A 163 -2.61 -13.66 14.92
C ASN A 163 -3.90 -14.04 14.18
N ALA A 164 -4.67 -14.97 14.74
CA ALA A 164 -5.91 -15.44 14.12
C ALA A 164 -6.78 -14.27 13.65
N SER A 165 -6.94 -14.12 12.35
CA SER A 165 -7.68 -13.05 11.71
C SER A 165 -8.51 -13.59 10.57
N THR A 166 -9.75 -13.12 10.45
CA THR A 166 -10.60 -13.42 9.28
C THR A 166 -10.40 -12.34 8.24
N TRP A 167 -10.06 -12.73 7.05
CA TRP A 167 -9.82 -11.85 5.91
C TRP A 167 -10.55 -12.36 4.66
N ARG A 168 -10.75 -11.48 3.68
CA ARG A 168 -11.37 -11.78 2.39
C ARG A 168 -10.35 -11.63 1.28
N GLU A 169 -10.51 -12.39 0.20
CA GLU A 169 -9.67 -12.26 -1.01
C GLU A 169 -9.71 -10.83 -1.58
N PRO A 170 -8.62 -10.39 -2.27
CA PRO A 170 -8.57 -9.07 -2.88
C PRO A 170 -9.73 -8.82 -3.82
N ALA A 171 -10.49 -7.76 -3.56
CA ALA A 171 -11.62 -7.34 -4.39
C ALA A 171 -11.11 -6.54 -5.60
N PRO A 172 -11.38 -6.99 -6.85
CA PRO A 172 -10.93 -6.29 -8.04
C PRO A 172 -11.55 -4.89 -8.15
N LEU A 173 -10.72 -3.87 -8.38
CA LEU A 173 -11.18 -2.54 -8.75
C LEU A 173 -11.19 -2.41 -10.28
N ALA A 174 -12.34 -2.09 -10.87
CA ALA A 174 -12.50 -1.89 -12.29
C ALA A 174 -11.53 -0.83 -12.84
N ARG A 175 -11.06 -1.00 -14.10
CA ARG A 175 -10.18 -0.01 -14.76
C ARG A 175 -10.89 1.30 -15.06
N ALA A 176 -12.18 1.25 -15.34
CA ALA A 176 -13.09 2.39 -15.47
C ALA A 176 -14.46 1.97 -14.95
N GLY A 177 -15.23 2.90 -14.43
CA GLY A 177 -16.55 2.61 -13.87
C GLY A 177 -17.19 3.85 -13.29
N LEU A 178 -18.39 3.68 -12.76
CA LEU A 178 -19.07 4.73 -12.00
C LEU A 178 -18.65 4.69 -10.53
N TYR A 179 -18.46 5.86 -9.97
CA TYR A 179 -18.19 6.06 -8.57
C TYR A 179 -19.37 6.80 -7.90
N ARG A 180 -19.71 6.36 -6.70
CA ARG A 180 -20.66 7.03 -5.82
C ARG A 180 -20.10 6.96 -4.39
N PRO A 181 -20.16 8.06 -3.61
CA PRO A 181 -19.76 8.04 -2.21
C PRO A 181 -20.44 6.92 -1.42
N GLY A 182 -19.67 6.13 -0.69
CA GLY A 182 -20.17 5.03 0.14
C GLY A 182 -20.59 3.75 -0.59
N ALA A 183 -20.46 3.69 -1.93
CA ALA A 183 -20.74 2.47 -2.68
C ALA A 183 -19.45 1.84 -3.22
N SER A 184 -19.28 0.54 -3.02
CA SER A 184 -18.12 -0.21 -3.53
C SER A 184 -18.18 -0.43 -5.05
N GLN A 185 -19.39 -0.56 -5.59
CA GLN A 185 -19.67 -0.68 -7.03
C GLN A 185 -20.99 0.00 -7.35
N VAL A 186 -21.08 0.61 -8.52
CA VAL A 186 -22.31 1.22 -9.06
C VAL A 186 -22.63 0.57 -10.38
N ASP A 187 -23.82 -0.04 -10.47
CA ASP A 187 -24.33 -0.57 -11.72
C ASP A 187 -24.75 0.56 -12.66
N LEU A 188 -24.27 0.51 -13.91
CA LEU A 188 -24.53 1.57 -14.89
C LEU A 188 -26.00 1.63 -15.30
N ASP A 189 -26.65 0.49 -15.46
CA ASP A 189 -28.04 0.42 -15.91
C ASP A 189 -28.99 0.89 -14.80
N GLU A 190 -28.74 0.52 -13.55
CA GLU A 190 -29.46 1.03 -12.39
C GLU A 190 -29.30 2.55 -12.25
N PHE A 191 -28.07 3.04 -12.38
CA PHE A 191 -27.79 4.48 -12.33
C PHE A 191 -28.52 5.23 -13.43
N ALA A 192 -28.42 4.75 -14.69
CA ALA A 192 -29.09 5.37 -15.83
C ALA A 192 -30.64 5.35 -15.69
N ALA A 193 -31.20 4.27 -15.15
CA ALA A 193 -32.61 4.17 -14.89
C ALA A 193 -33.10 5.14 -13.80
N ALA A 194 -32.30 5.33 -12.73
CA ALA A 194 -32.60 6.29 -11.68
C ALA A 194 -32.56 7.73 -12.22
N GLN A 195 -31.53 8.09 -13.01
CA GLN A 195 -31.40 9.42 -13.58
C GLN A 195 -32.56 9.79 -14.55
N ARG A 196 -33.04 8.85 -15.34
CA ARG A 196 -34.18 9.07 -16.25
C ARG A 196 -35.49 9.37 -15.52
N ARG A 197 -35.64 8.95 -14.27
CA ARG A 197 -36.84 9.20 -13.45
C ARG A 197 -36.82 10.58 -12.79
N GLU A 198 -35.65 11.19 -12.61
CA GLU A 198 -35.52 12.41 -11.82
C GLU A 198 -35.67 13.71 -12.65
N GLU A 199 -35.60 13.66 -13.98
CA GLU A 199 -35.70 14.83 -14.90
C GLU A 199 -34.77 15.99 -14.50
N ARG A 200 -33.66 15.71 -13.82
CA ARG A 200 -32.71 16.76 -13.36
C ARG A 200 -31.55 16.90 -14.33
N PRO A 201 -30.92 18.09 -14.38
CA PRO A 201 -29.67 18.26 -15.10
C PRO A 201 -28.59 17.27 -14.58
N LEU A 202 -27.90 16.62 -15.51
CA LEU A 202 -26.81 15.70 -15.18
C LEU A 202 -25.47 16.41 -15.32
N ALA A 203 -24.70 16.45 -14.22
CA ALA A 203 -23.30 16.83 -14.23
C ALA A 203 -22.43 15.57 -14.21
N LEU A 204 -21.41 15.51 -15.07
CA LEU A 204 -20.46 14.41 -15.14
C LEU A 204 -19.10 14.89 -14.62
N LEU A 205 -18.62 14.27 -13.53
CA LEU A 205 -17.30 14.50 -12.98
C LEU A 205 -16.36 13.35 -13.37
N LEU A 206 -15.31 13.68 -14.13
CA LEU A 206 -14.28 12.71 -14.52
C LEU A 206 -13.04 12.87 -13.64
N PHE A 207 -12.55 11.77 -13.10
CA PHE A 207 -11.34 11.76 -12.26
C PHE A 207 -10.54 10.48 -12.41
N TYR A 208 -9.30 10.47 -11.93
CA TYR A 208 -8.44 9.32 -12.06
C TYR A 208 -8.78 8.22 -11.05
N ARG A 209 -8.82 6.96 -11.51
CA ARG A 209 -8.97 5.77 -10.70
C ARG A 209 -7.99 5.72 -9.50
N ALA A 210 -6.82 6.31 -9.65
CA ALA A 210 -5.81 6.37 -8.59
C ALA A 210 -6.33 7.01 -7.28
N LEU A 211 -7.30 7.94 -7.34
CA LEU A 211 -7.92 8.52 -6.15
C LEU A 211 -8.76 7.46 -5.40
N VAL A 212 -9.44 6.58 -6.12
CA VAL A 212 -10.18 5.46 -5.51
C VAL A 212 -9.21 4.44 -4.91
N GLN A 213 -8.12 4.10 -5.64
CA GLN A 213 -7.09 3.18 -5.14
C GLN A 213 -6.41 3.70 -3.87
N ALA A 214 -6.19 5.01 -3.78
CA ALA A 214 -5.63 5.66 -2.61
C ALA A 214 -6.65 5.88 -1.47
N ALA A 215 -7.94 5.62 -1.74
CA ALA A 215 -9.07 6.04 -0.90
C ALA A 215 -9.05 7.55 -0.59
N ASP A 216 -8.55 8.37 -1.52
CA ASP A 216 -8.43 9.83 -1.40
C ASP A 216 -9.52 10.50 -2.24
N THR A 217 -10.78 10.24 -1.89
CA THR A 217 -11.96 10.65 -2.64
C THR A 217 -12.72 11.81 -2.01
N ALA A 218 -12.32 12.30 -0.83
CA ALA A 218 -13.06 13.32 -0.11
C ALA A 218 -13.43 14.57 -0.94
N PRO A 219 -12.52 15.17 -1.76
CA PRO A 219 -12.89 16.30 -2.60
C PRO A 219 -13.90 15.94 -3.69
N ILE A 220 -13.88 14.69 -4.16
CA ILE A 220 -14.85 14.18 -5.15
C ILE A 220 -16.20 13.96 -4.49
N ASP A 221 -16.20 13.39 -3.28
CA ASP A 221 -17.41 13.14 -2.50
C ASP A 221 -18.13 14.45 -2.17
N ASP A 222 -17.39 15.48 -1.74
CA ASP A 222 -17.92 16.81 -1.46
C ASP A 222 -18.57 17.43 -2.70
N LEU A 223 -17.94 17.28 -3.88
CA LEU A 223 -18.50 17.78 -5.15
C LEU A 223 -19.75 17.03 -5.60
N ILE A 224 -19.88 15.74 -5.29
CA ILE A 224 -21.05 14.93 -5.64
C ILE A 224 -22.22 15.26 -4.72
N LEU A 225 -21.95 15.63 -3.47
CA LEU A 225 -22.95 15.88 -2.43
C LEU A 225 -23.42 17.35 -2.40
N ALA A 226 -22.73 18.26 -3.07
CA ALA A 226 -23.06 19.69 -3.16
C ALA A 226 -24.25 19.96 -4.10
#